data_65b0d16a0389d3ce3df39b47a77a37cf
#
_entry.id   65b0d16a0389d3ce3df39b47a77a37cf
#
_cell.length_a   1.000
_cell.length_b   1.000
_cell.length_c   1.000
_cell.angle_alpha   90.00
_cell.angle_beta   90.00
_cell.angle_gamma   90.00
#
_symmetry.space_group_name_H-M   'P 1'
#
loop_
_entity.id
_entity.type
_entity.pdbx_description
1 polymer ?
#
loop_
_entity_poly.entity_id
_entity_poly.type
_entity_poly.pdbx_seq_one_letter_code
_entity_poly.pdbx_strand_id
1 'polypeptide(L)'
;NHDKWIGVGGKFEWGESPEECMLREVWEETGYTLTSWQYRGIITFVLGEDTVEYMSLFTADGFEGTPIDCNEGVLEWVEKDQIPELNLWEGDRIFFRLLEEQKEFFSLKLVYNKQDILEQAVLDAKELELFDILNEDGSKTGVVKERGVAHREGALHGTVHIWIVRENDKSGYDVLLQKRSDNKDSYPGCYDISSAGHISAGDGVMESALREFEEELGLSAQPEQLELFGTTLVKFGTTFAGKIFRDNEFSNDFVYRQPVDIGKLKLQESEVAEVCWMDYEECREKIADVEIPNCINPEEFEKLGSYLGIC
;
A
#
# COMPACT_ATOMS: atom_id res chain seq x y z
N ASN A 1 -8.93 14.92 19.29
CA ASN A 1 -9.87 14.21 18.36
C ASN A 1 -11.03 15.12 17.85
N HIS A 2 -10.79 16.43 17.69
CA HIS A 2 -11.82 17.33 17.19
C HIS A 2 -12.27 16.90 15.77
N ASP A 3 -13.57 16.71 15.60
CA ASP A 3 -14.22 16.29 14.35
C ASP A 3 -13.83 14.88 13.82
N LYS A 4 -13.18 14.03 14.62
CA LYS A 4 -12.87 12.64 14.26
C LYS A 4 -13.85 11.66 14.87
N TRP A 5 -14.21 10.63 14.12
CA TRP A 5 -14.90 9.46 14.66
C TRP A 5 -13.88 8.57 15.39
N ILE A 6 -14.23 8.17 16.59
CA ILE A 6 -13.44 7.27 17.45
C ILE A 6 -14.33 6.18 18.03
N GLY A 7 -13.73 5.07 18.48
CA GLY A 7 -14.44 4.06 19.26
C GLY A 7 -14.81 4.57 20.66
N VAL A 8 -15.83 3.94 21.26
CA VAL A 8 -16.18 4.14 22.69
C VAL A 8 -15.00 3.76 23.57
N GLY A 9 -14.66 4.58 24.56
CA GLY A 9 -13.59 4.31 25.49
C GLY A 9 -12.99 5.56 26.13
N GLY A 10 -12.19 5.36 27.17
CA GLY A 10 -11.61 6.45 27.91
C GLY A 10 -10.32 6.07 28.65
N LYS A 11 -10.01 6.82 29.70
CA LYS A 11 -8.75 6.69 30.46
C LYS A 11 -8.92 5.74 31.63
N PHE A 12 -7.88 4.98 31.90
CA PHE A 12 -7.83 4.13 33.09
C PHE A 12 -8.00 4.94 34.36
N GLU A 13 -8.84 4.48 35.27
CA GLU A 13 -8.83 4.91 36.64
C GLU A 13 -7.79 4.16 37.47
N TRP A 14 -7.53 4.67 38.68
CA TRP A 14 -6.52 4.08 39.54
C TRP A 14 -6.82 2.61 39.87
N GLY A 15 -5.95 1.71 39.40
CA GLY A 15 -6.01 0.29 39.69
C GLY A 15 -6.86 -0.55 38.75
N GLU A 16 -7.47 0.05 37.75
CA GLU A 16 -8.25 -0.68 36.73
C GLU A 16 -7.36 -1.54 35.82
N SER A 17 -7.84 -2.73 35.51
CA SER A 17 -7.34 -3.52 34.37
C SER A 17 -7.92 -2.94 33.04
N PRO A 18 -7.33 -3.29 31.87
CA PRO A 18 -7.89 -2.91 30.59
C PRO A 18 -9.37 -3.31 30.41
N GLU A 19 -9.73 -4.48 30.89
CA GLU A 19 -11.12 -4.99 30.82
C GLU A 19 -12.06 -4.20 31.72
N GLU A 20 -11.62 -3.87 32.94
CA GLU A 20 -12.45 -3.07 33.89
C GLU A 20 -12.71 -1.67 33.34
N CYS A 21 -11.68 -1.01 32.81
CA CYS A 21 -11.80 0.27 32.15
C CYS A 21 -12.77 0.21 30.96
N MET A 22 -12.58 -0.72 30.04
CA MET A 22 -13.46 -0.91 28.89
C MET A 22 -14.93 -1.12 29.31
N LEU A 23 -15.20 -1.98 30.29
CA LEU A 23 -16.55 -2.28 30.76
C LEU A 23 -17.21 -1.05 31.39
N ARG A 24 -16.47 -0.26 32.18
CA ARG A 24 -16.96 0.98 32.80
C ARG A 24 -17.27 2.04 31.72
N GLU A 25 -16.32 2.33 30.84
CA GLU A 25 -16.47 3.34 29.80
C GLU A 25 -17.63 3.02 28.85
N VAL A 26 -17.75 1.78 28.40
CA VAL A 26 -18.87 1.35 27.56
C VAL A 26 -20.21 1.57 28.27
N TRP A 27 -20.29 1.24 29.56
CA TRP A 27 -21.51 1.45 30.32
C TRP A 27 -21.82 2.94 30.54
N GLU A 28 -20.83 3.75 30.87
CA GLU A 28 -20.97 5.17 31.13
C GLU A 28 -21.36 5.96 29.90
N GLU A 29 -20.78 5.66 28.74
CA GLU A 29 -21.07 6.36 27.51
C GLU A 29 -22.33 5.86 26.79
N THR A 30 -22.59 4.54 26.84
CA THR A 30 -23.63 3.91 26.01
C THR A 30 -24.85 3.40 26.78
N GLY A 31 -24.70 3.10 28.08
CA GLY A 31 -25.71 2.40 28.87
C GLY A 31 -25.76 0.88 28.62
N TYR A 32 -24.88 0.36 27.77
CA TYR A 32 -24.82 -1.08 27.53
C TYR A 32 -23.84 -1.78 28.47
N THR A 33 -24.20 -2.99 28.88
CA THR A 33 -23.33 -3.91 29.62
C THR A 33 -22.85 -4.97 28.64
N LEU A 34 -21.56 -5.07 28.43
CA LEU A 34 -20.99 -6.09 27.55
C LEU A 34 -21.08 -7.47 28.17
N THR A 35 -21.46 -8.47 27.36
CA THR A 35 -21.56 -9.88 27.74
C THR A 35 -20.55 -10.77 27.00
N SER A 36 -19.99 -10.27 25.90
CA SER A 36 -18.96 -10.94 25.12
C SER A 36 -18.03 -9.91 24.48
N TRP A 37 -16.72 -10.10 24.67
CA TRP A 37 -15.68 -9.24 24.11
C TRP A 37 -14.38 -10.00 23.88
N GLN A 38 -13.50 -9.43 23.09
CA GLN A 38 -12.15 -9.94 22.82
C GLN A 38 -11.13 -8.82 22.86
N TYR A 39 -10.02 -9.01 23.58
CA TYR A 39 -8.87 -8.13 23.54
C TYR A 39 -8.10 -8.37 22.24
N ARG A 40 -7.99 -7.33 21.41
CA ARG A 40 -7.48 -7.43 20.03
C ARG A 40 -6.04 -6.96 19.89
N GLY A 41 -5.60 -6.02 20.73
CA GLY A 41 -4.24 -5.51 20.62
C GLY A 41 -3.96 -4.27 21.43
N ILE A 42 -2.72 -3.80 21.29
CA ILE A 42 -2.25 -2.54 21.85
C ILE A 42 -1.90 -1.61 20.69
N ILE A 43 -2.48 -0.40 20.73
CA ILE A 43 -2.14 0.67 19.82
C ILE A 43 -1.27 1.67 20.55
N THR A 44 -0.08 1.95 20.03
CA THR A 44 0.76 3.05 20.49
C THR A 44 0.57 4.23 19.55
N PHE A 45 -0.12 5.25 20.01
CA PHE A 45 -0.36 6.48 19.27
C PHE A 45 0.66 7.53 19.69
N VAL A 46 1.36 8.13 18.74
CA VAL A 46 2.35 9.19 18.94
C VAL A 46 1.97 10.37 18.07
N LEU A 47 1.82 11.57 18.67
CA LEU A 47 1.56 12.81 17.95
C LEU A 47 2.63 13.84 18.27
N GLY A 48 3.43 14.18 17.28
CA GLY A 48 4.58 15.07 17.44
C GLY A 48 5.58 14.55 18.49
N GLU A 49 6.12 15.46 19.30
CA GLU A 49 7.09 15.14 20.35
C GLU A 49 6.48 15.08 21.76
N ASP A 50 5.21 15.50 21.88
CA ASP A 50 4.61 15.81 23.18
C ASP A 50 3.54 14.82 23.64
N THR A 51 2.95 14.04 22.72
CA THR A 51 1.82 13.15 23.03
C THR A 51 2.16 11.71 22.70
N VAL A 52 2.04 10.85 23.70
CA VAL A 52 2.08 9.40 23.54
C VAL A 52 0.92 8.78 24.30
N GLU A 53 0.12 7.99 23.64
CA GLU A 53 -0.99 7.24 24.24
C GLU A 53 -0.84 5.73 23.94
N TYR A 54 -1.15 4.92 24.94
CA TYR A 54 -1.22 3.46 24.80
C TYR A 54 -2.68 3.06 24.96
N MET A 55 -3.28 2.57 23.90
CA MET A 55 -4.68 2.20 23.85
C MET A 55 -4.85 0.70 23.79
N SER A 56 -5.66 0.15 24.67
CA SER A 56 -6.10 -1.26 24.64
C SER A 56 -7.29 -1.37 23.70
N LEU A 57 -7.14 -2.13 22.61
CA LEU A 57 -8.17 -2.31 21.59
C LEU A 57 -8.99 -3.57 21.88
N PHE A 58 -10.30 -3.42 21.98
CA PHE A 58 -11.26 -4.51 22.13
C PHE A 58 -12.28 -4.53 21.00
N THR A 59 -12.86 -5.69 20.76
CA THR A 59 -14.09 -5.88 20.01
C THR A 59 -15.12 -6.56 20.89
N ALA A 60 -16.38 -6.16 20.76
CA ALA A 60 -17.51 -6.77 21.49
C ALA A 60 -18.62 -7.11 20.51
N ASP A 61 -19.24 -8.28 20.68
CA ASP A 61 -20.35 -8.77 19.87
C ASP A 61 -21.58 -9.17 20.70
N GLY A 62 -21.45 -9.13 22.03
CA GLY A 62 -22.55 -9.39 22.99
C GLY A 62 -22.72 -8.24 23.97
N PHE A 63 -23.93 -7.70 24.08
CA PHE A 63 -24.27 -6.64 25.01
C PHE A 63 -25.76 -6.64 25.38
N GLU A 64 -26.08 -6.12 26.56
CA GLU A 64 -27.44 -5.98 27.10
C GLU A 64 -27.63 -4.57 27.64
N GLY A 65 -28.87 -4.13 27.78
CA GLY A 65 -29.22 -2.80 28.31
C GLY A 65 -29.97 -1.95 27.30
N THR A 66 -30.10 -0.69 27.65
CA THR A 66 -30.75 0.33 26.79
C THR A 66 -29.84 1.50 26.60
N PRO A 67 -29.75 2.06 25.38
CA PRO A 67 -28.88 3.20 25.12
C PRO A 67 -29.26 4.41 25.96
N ILE A 68 -28.26 5.19 26.34
CA ILE A 68 -28.38 6.48 27.02
C ILE A 68 -27.83 7.59 26.15
N ASP A 69 -28.15 8.83 26.43
CA ASP A 69 -27.50 9.97 25.79
C ASP A 69 -26.07 10.11 26.34
N CYS A 70 -25.10 10.10 25.44
CA CYS A 70 -23.69 10.31 25.78
C CYS A 70 -23.40 11.80 25.97
N ASN A 71 -22.68 12.16 27.04
CA ASN A 71 -22.28 13.54 27.30
C ASN A 71 -20.97 13.93 26.55
N GLU A 72 -20.22 12.95 26.02
CA GLU A 72 -18.91 13.16 25.42
C GLU A 72 -18.94 13.25 23.89
N GLY A 73 -20.03 12.82 23.27
CA GLY A 73 -20.16 12.88 21.83
C GLY A 73 -21.47 12.31 21.30
N VAL A 74 -21.58 12.25 20.00
CA VAL A 74 -22.72 11.61 19.31
C VAL A 74 -22.35 10.17 19.02
N LEU A 75 -23.15 9.24 19.53
CA LEU A 75 -22.99 7.80 19.26
C LEU A 75 -23.87 7.39 18.08
N GLU A 76 -23.29 6.65 17.16
CA GLU A 76 -24.01 6.13 16.00
C GLU A 76 -23.57 4.70 15.67
N TRP A 77 -24.53 3.86 15.28
CA TRP A 77 -24.24 2.56 14.70
C TRP A 77 -23.96 2.75 13.20
N VAL A 78 -22.75 2.41 12.79
CA VAL A 78 -22.29 2.55 11.39
C VAL A 78 -22.08 1.17 10.80
N GLU A 79 -22.64 0.94 9.60
CA GLU A 79 -22.38 -0.29 8.85
C GLU A 79 -20.90 -0.39 8.47
N LYS A 80 -20.35 -1.61 8.48
CA LYS A 80 -18.90 -1.83 8.29
C LYS A 80 -18.38 -1.31 6.96
N ASP A 81 -19.19 -1.36 5.91
CA ASP A 81 -18.84 -0.88 4.57
C ASP A 81 -18.83 0.65 4.45
N GLN A 82 -19.44 1.36 5.42
CA GLN A 82 -19.44 2.81 5.52
C GLN A 82 -18.29 3.37 6.36
N ILE A 83 -17.60 2.53 7.15
CA ILE A 83 -16.48 2.96 7.99
C ILE A 83 -15.39 3.72 7.18
N PRO A 84 -14.98 3.28 5.96
CA PRO A 84 -14.01 4.01 5.16
C PRO A 84 -14.42 5.45 4.78
N GLU A 85 -15.71 5.77 4.82
CA GLU A 85 -16.26 7.09 4.50
C GLU A 85 -16.17 8.08 5.68
N LEU A 86 -15.92 7.56 6.88
CA LEU A 86 -15.84 8.37 8.10
C LEU A 86 -14.54 9.18 8.14
N ASN A 87 -14.60 10.35 8.80
CA ASN A 87 -13.41 11.13 9.12
C ASN A 87 -12.64 10.49 10.27
N LEU A 88 -11.77 9.52 9.95
CA LEU A 88 -10.93 8.77 10.86
C LEU A 88 -9.49 9.30 10.88
N TRP A 89 -8.70 8.89 11.86
CA TRP A 89 -7.25 8.89 11.71
C TRP A 89 -6.83 7.84 10.67
N GLU A 90 -5.83 8.14 9.84
CA GLU A 90 -5.43 7.18 8.79
C GLU A 90 -4.91 5.85 9.37
N GLY A 91 -4.30 5.89 10.55
CA GLY A 91 -3.90 4.67 11.27
C GLY A 91 -5.05 3.82 11.77
N ASP A 92 -6.24 4.41 12.02
CA ASP A 92 -7.41 3.65 12.43
C ASP A 92 -7.86 2.70 11.32
N ARG A 93 -7.72 3.09 10.06
CA ARG A 93 -8.00 2.26 8.89
C ARG A 93 -7.14 0.99 8.87
N ILE A 94 -5.90 1.07 9.41
CA ILE A 94 -5.00 -0.08 9.52
C ILE A 94 -5.57 -1.10 10.49
N PHE A 95 -5.92 -0.69 11.72
CA PHE A 95 -6.47 -1.66 12.67
C PHE A 95 -7.87 -2.15 12.29
N PHE A 96 -8.72 -1.36 11.66
CA PHE A 96 -10.00 -1.85 11.11
C PHE A 96 -9.76 -2.94 10.06
N ARG A 97 -8.78 -2.77 9.15
CA ARG A 97 -8.38 -3.81 8.21
C ARG A 97 -7.90 -5.07 8.92
N LEU A 98 -7.03 -4.94 9.92
CA LEU A 98 -6.53 -6.08 10.71
C LEU A 98 -7.65 -6.83 11.45
N LEU A 99 -8.65 -6.10 11.98
CA LEU A 99 -9.82 -6.70 12.62
C LEU A 99 -10.69 -7.49 11.64
N GLU A 100 -10.88 -6.98 10.43
CA GLU A 100 -11.61 -7.70 9.38
C GLU A 100 -10.86 -8.93 8.86
N GLU A 101 -9.53 -8.85 8.76
CA GLU A 101 -8.68 -9.99 8.42
C GLU A 101 -8.59 -11.02 9.55
N GLN A 102 -9.33 -10.81 10.65
CA GLN A 102 -9.37 -11.67 11.83
C GLN A 102 -7.98 -11.93 12.43
N LYS A 103 -7.06 -10.95 12.29
CA LYS A 103 -5.78 -11.04 12.96
C LYS A 103 -6.03 -11.20 14.46
N GLU A 104 -5.33 -12.14 15.08
CA GLU A 104 -5.37 -12.35 16.53
C GLU A 104 -4.84 -11.10 17.26
N PHE A 105 -4.23 -11.25 18.41
CA PHE A 105 -3.63 -10.13 19.13
C PHE A 105 -2.47 -9.50 18.35
N PHE A 106 -2.41 -8.15 18.29
CA PHE A 106 -1.34 -7.42 17.63
C PHE A 106 -0.88 -6.18 18.40
N SER A 107 0.34 -5.73 18.11
CA SER A 107 0.87 -4.45 18.55
C SER A 107 1.04 -3.54 17.34
N LEU A 108 0.36 -2.38 17.35
CA LEU A 108 0.44 -1.40 16.26
C LEU A 108 0.89 -0.06 16.81
N LYS A 109 2.04 0.45 16.33
CA LYS A 109 2.52 1.80 16.62
C LYS A 109 2.22 2.71 15.44
N LEU A 110 1.64 3.86 15.71
CA LEU A 110 1.27 4.89 14.75
C LEU A 110 1.91 6.20 15.16
N VAL A 111 2.71 6.80 14.28
CA VAL A 111 3.40 8.07 14.53
C VAL A 111 2.87 9.11 13.56
N TYR A 112 2.39 10.20 14.13
CA TYR A 112 1.86 11.35 13.38
C TYR A 112 2.71 12.59 13.66
N ASN A 113 2.85 13.44 12.67
CA ASN A 113 3.43 14.76 12.87
C ASN A 113 2.41 15.76 13.44
N LYS A 114 2.84 17.01 13.65
CA LYS A 114 2.00 18.10 14.19
C LYS A 114 0.88 18.57 13.24
N GLN A 115 0.85 18.09 12.00
CA GLN A 115 -0.18 18.33 11.00
C GLN A 115 -1.14 17.14 10.84
N ASP A 116 -1.14 16.20 11.78
CA ASP A 116 -1.97 14.98 11.79
C ASP A 116 -1.70 14.03 10.60
N ILE A 117 -0.52 14.14 9.96
CA ILE A 117 -0.11 13.26 8.87
C ILE A 117 0.59 12.04 9.46
N LEU A 118 0.22 10.84 9.03
CA LEU A 118 0.84 9.58 9.42
C LEU A 118 2.25 9.49 8.80
N GLU A 119 3.29 9.42 9.64
CA GLU A 119 4.69 9.34 9.22
C GLU A 119 5.28 7.94 9.37
N GLN A 120 4.76 7.14 10.30
CA GLN A 120 5.23 5.77 10.51
C GLN A 120 4.10 4.89 11.05
N ALA A 121 4.05 3.67 10.56
CA ALA A 121 3.21 2.60 11.10
C ALA A 121 4.08 1.34 11.30
N VAL A 122 4.02 0.74 12.50
CA VAL A 122 4.80 -0.47 12.82
C VAL A 122 3.87 -1.52 13.41
N LEU A 123 3.76 -2.66 12.74
CA LEU A 123 2.93 -3.79 13.17
C LEU A 123 3.83 -4.94 13.64
N ASP A 124 3.68 -5.37 14.90
CA ASP A 124 4.44 -6.47 15.49
C ASP A 124 5.96 -6.35 15.25
N ALA A 125 6.48 -5.15 15.48
CA ALA A 125 7.87 -4.75 15.27
C ALA A 125 8.36 -4.73 13.80
N LYS A 126 7.44 -4.83 12.82
CA LYS A 126 7.75 -4.65 11.39
C LYS A 126 7.16 -3.36 10.89
N GLU A 127 7.96 -2.55 10.24
CA GLU A 127 7.52 -1.32 9.59
C GLU A 127 6.60 -1.65 8.41
N LEU A 128 5.49 -0.90 8.33
CA LEU A 128 4.54 -1.00 7.23
C LEU A 128 4.89 0.07 6.18
N GLU A 129 4.74 -0.30 4.93
CA GLU A 129 4.95 0.62 3.81
C GLU A 129 3.82 1.65 3.74
N LEU A 130 4.20 2.93 3.61
CA LEU A 130 3.28 4.06 3.50
C LEU A 130 3.42 4.72 2.14
N PHE A 131 2.31 5.20 1.58
CA PHE A 131 2.25 5.90 0.30
C PHE A 131 1.70 7.30 0.45
N ASP A 132 2.30 8.27 -0.23
CA ASP A 132 1.64 9.55 -0.52
C ASP A 132 0.47 9.31 -1.47
N ILE A 133 -0.71 9.79 -1.12
CA ILE A 133 -1.90 9.71 -1.97
C ILE A 133 -1.91 10.89 -2.94
N LEU A 134 -2.16 10.59 -4.22
CA LEU A 134 -2.04 11.53 -5.32
C LEU A 134 -3.39 11.96 -5.89
N ASN A 135 -3.41 13.12 -6.50
CA ASN A 135 -4.43 13.56 -7.45
C ASN A 135 -4.14 12.96 -8.84
N GLU A 136 -5.10 13.01 -9.76
CA GLU A 136 -4.93 12.47 -11.13
C GLU A 136 -3.84 13.18 -11.95
N ASP A 137 -3.39 14.37 -11.53
CA ASP A 137 -2.27 15.10 -12.15
C ASP A 137 -0.90 14.73 -11.54
N GLY A 138 -0.85 13.76 -10.62
CA GLY A 138 0.35 13.32 -9.93
C GLY A 138 0.76 14.17 -8.73
N SER A 139 0.04 15.26 -8.41
CA SER A 139 0.32 16.08 -7.24
C SER A 139 -0.12 15.39 -5.95
N LYS A 140 0.64 15.56 -4.85
CA LYS A 140 0.31 14.99 -3.54
C LYS A 140 -0.92 15.66 -2.94
N THR A 141 -1.85 14.87 -2.40
CA THR A 141 -3.05 15.37 -1.67
C THR A 141 -2.72 15.84 -0.26
N GLY A 142 -1.58 15.44 0.29
CA GLY A 142 -1.21 15.62 1.70
C GLY A 142 -1.71 14.49 2.61
N VAL A 143 -2.40 13.49 2.07
CA VAL A 143 -2.82 12.28 2.78
C VAL A 143 -1.78 11.19 2.57
N VAL A 144 -1.46 10.45 3.64
CA VAL A 144 -0.58 9.29 3.62
C VAL A 144 -1.37 8.06 4.07
N LYS A 145 -1.30 6.97 3.31
CA LYS A 145 -1.97 5.70 3.64
C LYS A 145 -0.99 4.54 3.68
N GLU A 146 -1.30 3.57 4.52
CA GLU A 146 -0.59 2.29 4.51
C GLU A 146 -0.97 1.49 3.24
N ARG A 147 0.00 0.75 2.70
CA ARG A 147 -0.10 -0.02 1.46
C ARG A 147 -1.39 -0.85 1.34
N GLY A 148 -1.70 -1.67 2.35
CA GLY A 148 -2.89 -2.53 2.32
C GLY A 148 -4.20 -1.75 2.36
N VAL A 149 -4.22 -0.60 3.05
CA VAL A 149 -5.35 0.34 3.05
C VAL A 149 -5.47 1.01 1.69
N ALA A 150 -4.37 1.50 1.10
CA ALA A 150 -4.37 2.14 -0.21
C ALA A 150 -4.93 1.23 -1.30
N HIS A 151 -4.46 -0.01 -1.40
CA HIS A 151 -4.96 -0.99 -2.37
C HIS A 151 -6.40 -1.44 -2.09
N ARG A 152 -6.82 -1.52 -0.83
CA ARG A 152 -8.20 -1.86 -0.49
C ARG A 152 -9.19 -0.78 -0.92
N GLU A 153 -8.85 0.49 -0.65
CA GLU A 153 -9.69 1.64 -0.97
C GLU A 153 -9.54 2.08 -2.43
N GLY A 154 -8.49 1.65 -3.13
CA GLY A 154 -8.14 2.08 -4.47
C GLY A 154 -7.65 3.53 -4.49
N ALA A 155 -6.89 3.92 -3.48
CA ALA A 155 -6.29 5.24 -3.42
C ALA A 155 -5.16 5.37 -4.43
N LEU A 156 -5.15 6.47 -5.21
CA LEU A 156 -4.12 6.71 -6.22
C LEU A 156 -2.78 7.01 -5.54
N HIS A 157 -1.75 6.25 -5.89
CA HIS A 157 -0.40 6.39 -5.34
C HIS A 157 0.66 6.27 -6.44
N GLY A 158 1.89 6.66 -6.13
CA GLY A 158 2.98 6.72 -7.09
C GLY A 158 3.73 5.41 -7.25
N THR A 159 4.09 5.08 -8.49
CA THR A 159 5.01 3.98 -8.83
C THR A 159 6.10 4.46 -9.79
N VAL A 160 7.16 3.68 -9.89
CA VAL A 160 8.23 3.83 -10.88
C VAL A 160 8.31 2.57 -11.70
N HIS A 161 8.34 2.72 -13.00
CA HIS A 161 8.47 1.64 -13.97
C HIS A 161 9.73 1.85 -14.78
N ILE A 162 10.56 0.82 -14.91
CA ILE A 162 11.84 0.91 -15.62
C ILE A 162 11.88 -0.16 -16.70
N TRP A 163 12.00 0.26 -17.94
CA TRP A 163 12.21 -0.57 -19.09
C TRP A 163 13.68 -0.60 -19.48
N ILE A 164 14.30 -1.77 -19.44
CA ILE A 164 15.65 -1.96 -19.96
C ILE A 164 15.54 -2.42 -21.41
N VAL A 165 16.18 -1.67 -22.31
CA VAL A 165 16.12 -1.94 -23.74
C VAL A 165 17.52 -2.04 -24.32
N ARG A 166 17.66 -2.79 -25.43
CA ARG A 166 18.88 -2.83 -26.25
C ARG A 166 18.52 -2.88 -27.73
N GLU A 167 19.32 -2.30 -28.57
CA GLU A 167 19.14 -2.40 -30.02
C GLU A 167 19.31 -3.84 -30.50
N ASN A 168 18.53 -4.23 -31.51
CA ASN A 168 18.64 -5.50 -32.21
C ASN A 168 18.46 -5.33 -33.73
N ASP A 169 18.81 -6.37 -34.49
CA ASP A 169 18.75 -6.36 -35.96
C ASP A 169 17.36 -6.79 -36.52
N LYS A 170 16.33 -7.01 -35.65
CA LYS A 170 15.00 -7.46 -36.07
C LYS A 170 14.00 -6.29 -36.12
N SER A 171 13.37 -6.01 -34.98
CA SER A 171 12.37 -4.95 -34.81
C SER A 171 12.99 -3.61 -34.41
N GLY A 172 14.29 -3.57 -34.17
CA GLY A 172 15.04 -2.42 -33.68
C GLY A 172 15.43 -2.53 -32.22
N TYR A 173 14.61 -3.14 -31.39
CA TYR A 173 14.89 -3.27 -29.94
C TYR A 173 14.45 -4.62 -29.35
N ASP A 174 15.22 -5.11 -28.39
CA ASP A 174 14.78 -6.08 -27.40
C ASP A 174 14.42 -5.34 -26.09
N VAL A 175 13.43 -5.86 -25.38
CA VAL A 175 13.06 -5.44 -24.02
C VAL A 175 13.49 -6.54 -23.04
N LEU A 176 13.96 -6.14 -21.86
CA LEU A 176 14.18 -7.07 -20.75
C LEU A 176 12.88 -7.21 -19.97
N LEU A 177 12.38 -8.43 -19.84
CA LEU A 177 11.23 -8.75 -19.00
C LEU A 177 11.69 -9.43 -17.73
N GLN A 178 11.04 -9.15 -16.60
CA GLN A 178 11.15 -9.96 -15.40
C GLN A 178 9.97 -10.93 -15.31
N LYS A 179 10.17 -12.06 -14.65
CA LYS A 179 9.11 -12.94 -14.21
C LYS A 179 8.96 -12.81 -12.70
N ARG A 180 7.78 -12.42 -12.27
CA ARG A 180 7.46 -12.23 -10.86
C ARG A 180 7.61 -13.53 -10.08
N SER A 181 8.10 -13.44 -8.85
CA SER A 181 8.19 -14.59 -7.95
C SER A 181 6.81 -15.21 -7.69
N ASP A 182 6.76 -16.53 -7.53
CA ASP A 182 5.53 -17.25 -7.16
C ASP A 182 5.03 -16.88 -5.75
N ASN A 183 5.87 -16.19 -4.95
CA ASN A 183 5.54 -15.72 -3.60
C ASN A 183 4.90 -14.33 -3.56
N LYS A 184 4.73 -13.67 -4.70
CA LYS A 184 4.09 -12.34 -4.76
C LYS A 184 2.59 -12.42 -4.46
N ASP A 185 2.09 -11.43 -3.72
CA ASP A 185 0.66 -11.30 -3.38
C ASP A 185 -0.22 -11.03 -4.60
N SER A 186 0.33 -10.39 -5.64
CA SER A 186 -0.35 -10.08 -6.89
C SER A 186 0.43 -10.61 -8.08
N TYR A 187 -0.29 -11.17 -9.06
CA TYR A 187 0.26 -11.70 -10.33
C TYR A 187 1.48 -12.63 -10.18
N PRO A 188 1.45 -13.65 -9.28
CA PRO A 188 2.57 -14.56 -9.12
C PRO A 188 2.87 -15.29 -10.45
N GLY A 189 4.17 -15.41 -10.79
CA GLY A 189 4.65 -16.11 -11.98
C GLY A 189 4.35 -15.43 -13.31
N CYS A 190 3.76 -14.23 -13.34
CA CYS A 190 3.53 -13.46 -14.55
C CYS A 190 4.80 -12.75 -15.01
N TYR A 191 4.92 -12.56 -16.32
CA TYR A 191 5.90 -11.63 -16.88
C TYR A 191 5.48 -10.18 -16.64
N ASP A 192 6.47 -9.35 -16.36
CA ASP A 192 6.32 -7.95 -16.05
C ASP A 192 7.43 -7.12 -16.71
N ILE A 193 7.37 -5.82 -16.61
CA ILE A 193 8.41 -4.90 -17.06
C ILE A 193 9.76 -5.20 -16.38
N SER A 194 10.84 -4.53 -16.76
CA SER A 194 12.17 -4.90 -16.28
C SER A 194 12.34 -4.72 -14.77
N SER A 195 11.84 -3.63 -14.21
CA SER A 195 11.78 -3.36 -12.76
C SER A 195 10.63 -2.39 -12.47
N ALA A 196 9.93 -2.62 -11.37
CA ALA A 196 8.80 -1.79 -10.94
C ALA A 196 8.67 -1.76 -9.42
N GLY A 197 8.40 -0.60 -8.87
CA GLY A 197 8.16 -0.47 -7.44
C GLY A 197 7.36 0.75 -7.04
N HIS A 198 6.93 0.76 -5.78
CA HIS A 198 6.17 1.86 -5.23
C HIS A 198 7.09 3.00 -4.76
N ILE A 199 6.55 4.20 -4.80
CA ILE A 199 7.20 5.37 -4.19
C ILE A 199 6.71 5.47 -2.75
N SER A 200 7.60 5.24 -1.80
CA SER A 200 7.28 5.37 -0.38
C SER A 200 6.95 6.82 -0.03
N ALA A 201 6.12 7.01 1.00
CA ALA A 201 5.73 8.33 1.44
C ALA A 201 6.96 9.20 1.80
N GLY A 202 7.04 10.37 1.19
CA GLY A 202 8.16 11.30 1.38
C GLY A 202 9.30 11.14 0.37
N ASP A 203 9.43 9.99 -0.29
CA ASP A 203 10.50 9.73 -1.26
C ASP A 203 10.30 10.50 -2.56
N GLY A 204 11.40 10.70 -3.27
CA GLY A 204 11.41 11.25 -4.62
C GLY A 204 11.28 10.17 -5.69
N VAL A 205 10.69 10.53 -6.85
CA VAL A 205 10.50 9.61 -7.98
C VAL A 205 11.82 8.97 -8.44
N MET A 206 12.86 9.79 -8.68
CA MET A 206 14.16 9.28 -9.14
C MET A 206 14.88 8.45 -8.06
N GLU A 207 14.75 8.82 -6.80
CA GLU A 207 15.30 8.08 -5.68
C GLU A 207 14.69 6.69 -5.58
N SER A 208 13.36 6.59 -5.69
CA SER A 208 12.65 5.32 -5.71
C SER A 208 13.02 4.47 -6.93
N ALA A 209 13.14 5.09 -8.11
CA ALA A 209 13.56 4.36 -9.33
C ALA A 209 14.96 3.74 -9.19
N LEU A 210 15.92 4.47 -8.65
CA LEU A 210 17.28 3.95 -8.43
C LEU A 210 17.31 2.86 -7.36
N ARG A 211 16.53 3.00 -6.30
CA ARG A 211 16.41 2.01 -5.23
C ARG A 211 15.84 0.70 -5.75
N GLU A 212 14.68 0.73 -6.42
CA GLU A 212 14.03 -0.47 -6.98
C GLU A 212 14.94 -1.18 -8.00
N PHE A 213 15.63 -0.39 -8.84
CA PHE A 213 16.55 -0.92 -9.84
C PHE A 213 17.73 -1.68 -9.22
N GLU A 214 18.23 -1.21 -8.07
CA GLU A 214 19.30 -1.87 -7.33
C GLU A 214 18.76 -3.07 -6.51
N GLU A 215 17.61 -2.94 -5.85
CA GLU A 215 17.03 -3.99 -5.01
C GLU A 215 16.57 -5.19 -5.84
N GLU A 216 15.81 -4.98 -6.91
CA GLU A 216 15.26 -6.09 -7.71
C GLU A 216 16.29 -6.77 -8.60
N LEU A 217 17.20 -6.00 -9.24
CA LEU A 217 18.11 -6.50 -10.28
C LEU A 217 19.59 -6.46 -9.90
N GLY A 218 19.93 -5.81 -8.80
CA GLY A 218 21.34 -5.59 -8.40
C GLY A 218 22.10 -4.67 -9.35
N LEU A 219 21.38 -3.77 -10.06
CA LEU A 219 21.96 -2.80 -10.99
C LEU A 219 22.03 -1.43 -10.33
N SER A 220 23.21 -0.82 -10.34
CA SER A 220 23.38 0.57 -9.93
C SER A 220 23.43 1.46 -11.18
N ALA A 221 22.61 2.52 -11.19
CA ALA A 221 22.57 3.51 -12.25
C ALA A 221 22.80 4.92 -11.70
N GLN A 222 23.23 5.84 -12.57
CA GLN A 222 23.21 7.27 -12.28
C GLN A 222 21.88 7.86 -12.74
N PRO A 223 21.35 8.92 -12.10
CA PRO A 223 20.08 9.53 -12.47
C PRO A 223 19.96 9.85 -13.98
N GLU A 224 21.05 10.26 -14.62
CA GLU A 224 21.09 10.63 -16.02
C GLU A 224 20.98 9.43 -16.98
N GLN A 225 21.07 8.21 -16.46
CA GLN A 225 20.94 6.97 -17.24
C GLN A 225 19.51 6.42 -17.26
N LEU A 226 18.62 6.95 -16.38
CA LEU A 226 17.20 6.69 -16.37
C LEU A 226 16.46 7.84 -17.05
N GLU A 227 16.02 7.63 -18.28
CA GLU A 227 15.35 8.63 -19.09
C GLU A 227 13.84 8.50 -18.89
N LEU A 228 13.19 9.52 -18.28
CA LEU A 228 11.73 9.56 -18.15
C LEU A 228 11.11 9.76 -19.53
N PHE A 229 10.29 8.81 -20.00
CA PHE A 229 9.62 8.92 -21.29
C PHE A 229 8.12 9.19 -21.19
N GLY A 230 7.54 9.03 -20.02
CA GLY A 230 6.12 9.29 -19.82
C GLY A 230 5.62 9.03 -18.41
N THR A 231 4.32 9.15 -18.28
CA THR A 231 3.55 8.72 -17.10
C THR A 231 2.33 7.95 -17.55
N THR A 232 1.90 6.97 -16.77
CA THR A 232 0.74 6.16 -17.07
C THR A 232 -0.18 6.06 -15.86
N LEU A 233 -1.49 6.23 -16.06
CA LEU A 233 -2.50 5.96 -15.04
C LEU A 233 -2.95 4.52 -15.18
N VAL A 234 -2.65 3.70 -14.18
CA VAL A 234 -3.10 2.31 -14.11
C VAL A 234 -4.30 2.24 -13.17
N LYS A 235 -5.42 1.70 -13.65
CA LYS A 235 -6.62 1.47 -12.82
C LYS A 235 -7.07 0.04 -13.02
N PHE A 236 -6.86 -0.77 -12.03
CA PHE A 236 -7.23 -2.19 -12.06
C PHE A 236 -7.91 -2.59 -10.75
N GLY A 237 -8.88 -3.47 -10.83
CA GLY A 237 -9.56 -4.00 -9.65
C GLY A 237 -9.86 -5.49 -9.79
N THR A 238 -9.50 -6.26 -8.78
CA THR A 238 -9.74 -7.69 -8.71
C THR A 238 -9.84 -8.17 -7.26
N THR A 239 -9.94 -9.48 -7.09
CA THR A 239 -9.90 -10.12 -5.78
C THR A 239 -8.81 -11.18 -5.78
N PHE A 240 -7.79 -11.01 -4.96
CA PHE A 240 -6.76 -12.02 -4.72
C PHE A 240 -7.01 -12.71 -3.38
N ALA A 241 -7.04 -14.05 -3.38
CA ALA A 241 -7.26 -14.87 -2.18
C ALA A 241 -8.46 -14.43 -1.31
N GLY A 242 -9.54 -13.92 -1.95
CA GLY A 242 -10.74 -13.43 -1.27
C GLY A 242 -10.66 -12.00 -0.73
N LYS A 243 -9.54 -11.31 -0.90
CA LYS A 243 -9.35 -9.90 -0.51
C LYS A 243 -9.53 -8.98 -1.72
N ILE A 244 -10.22 -7.87 -1.51
CA ILE A 244 -10.36 -6.82 -2.53
C ILE A 244 -8.99 -6.17 -2.74
N PHE A 245 -8.56 -6.10 -3.98
CA PHE A 245 -7.35 -5.44 -4.43
C PHE A 245 -7.72 -4.46 -5.56
N ARG A 246 -7.40 -3.19 -5.36
CA ARG A 246 -7.60 -2.12 -6.34
C ARG A 246 -6.27 -1.42 -6.53
N ASP A 247 -5.73 -1.62 -7.71
CA ASP A 247 -4.46 -1.06 -8.12
C ASP A 247 -4.71 0.23 -8.88
N ASN A 248 -4.54 1.36 -8.21
CA ASN A 248 -4.66 2.68 -8.79
C ASN A 248 -3.30 3.37 -8.67
N GLU A 249 -2.56 3.38 -9.75
CA GLU A 249 -1.19 3.86 -9.79
C GLU A 249 -1.02 5.02 -10.74
N PHE A 250 -0.19 5.97 -10.34
CA PHE A 250 0.41 6.98 -11.19
C PHE A 250 1.86 6.57 -11.44
N SER A 251 2.07 5.88 -12.56
CA SER A 251 3.39 5.38 -12.92
C SER A 251 4.25 6.48 -13.54
N ASN A 252 5.52 6.49 -13.16
CA ASN A 252 6.57 7.28 -13.78
C ASN A 252 7.45 6.33 -14.59
N ASP A 253 7.39 6.42 -15.92
CA ASP A 253 7.88 5.43 -16.85
C ASP A 253 9.26 5.81 -17.36
N PHE A 254 10.29 5.03 -17.01
CA PHE A 254 11.68 5.26 -17.36
C PHE A 254 12.19 4.22 -18.37
N VAL A 255 13.17 4.62 -19.17
CA VAL A 255 13.94 3.72 -20.04
C VAL A 255 15.41 3.76 -19.66
N TYR A 256 16.04 2.58 -19.64
CA TYR A 256 17.48 2.37 -19.42
C TYR A 256 18.09 1.69 -20.63
N ARG A 257 19.15 2.31 -21.22
CA ARG A 257 19.75 1.89 -22.50
C ARG A 257 21.19 1.38 -22.36
N GLN A 258 21.73 1.36 -21.14
CA GLN A 258 23.10 0.88 -20.97
C GLN A 258 23.17 -0.65 -21.12
N PRO A 259 24.31 -1.20 -21.57
CA PRO A 259 24.48 -2.64 -21.73
C PRO A 259 24.26 -3.40 -20.42
N VAL A 260 23.39 -4.41 -20.46
CA VAL A 260 23.11 -5.29 -19.31
C VAL A 260 23.49 -6.73 -19.65
N ASP A 261 24.33 -7.32 -18.82
CA ASP A 261 24.67 -8.75 -18.85
C ASP A 261 23.76 -9.47 -17.85
N ILE A 262 22.69 -10.11 -18.34
CA ILE A 262 21.69 -10.78 -17.48
C ILE A 262 22.30 -11.90 -16.62
N GLY A 263 23.45 -12.46 -17.04
CA GLY A 263 24.16 -13.48 -16.25
C GLY A 263 24.86 -12.93 -15.00
N LYS A 264 24.93 -11.60 -14.86
CA LYS A 264 25.55 -10.93 -13.70
C LYS A 264 24.55 -10.24 -12.79
N LEU A 265 23.27 -10.26 -13.13
CA LEU A 265 22.24 -9.68 -12.29
C LEU A 265 22.15 -10.40 -10.94
N LYS A 266 21.83 -9.67 -9.92
CA LYS A 266 21.56 -10.19 -8.57
C LYS A 266 20.08 -9.98 -8.28
N LEU A 267 19.28 -10.94 -8.73
CA LEU A 267 17.83 -10.86 -8.57
C LEU A 267 17.43 -11.00 -7.09
N GLN A 268 16.52 -10.17 -6.66
CA GLN A 268 15.84 -10.31 -5.37
C GLN A 268 14.83 -11.45 -5.48
N GLU A 269 15.19 -12.66 -5.07
CA GLU A 269 14.42 -13.90 -5.24
C GLU A 269 12.98 -13.84 -4.69
N SER A 270 12.72 -12.97 -3.69
CA SER A 270 11.37 -12.73 -3.18
C SER A 270 10.47 -11.99 -4.17
N GLU A 271 11.05 -11.19 -5.07
CA GLU A 271 10.35 -10.34 -6.02
C GLU A 271 10.43 -10.88 -7.45
N VAL A 272 11.62 -11.26 -7.89
CA VAL A 272 11.96 -11.62 -9.27
C VAL A 272 12.49 -13.05 -9.35
N ALA A 273 11.79 -13.94 -10.06
CA ALA A 273 12.19 -15.33 -10.26
C ALA A 273 13.22 -15.49 -11.38
N GLU A 274 13.05 -14.79 -12.49
CA GLU A 274 13.93 -14.83 -13.64
C GLU A 274 13.79 -13.56 -14.49
N VAL A 275 14.75 -13.34 -15.40
CA VAL A 275 14.69 -12.28 -16.41
C VAL A 275 15.02 -12.86 -17.79
N CYS A 276 14.41 -12.29 -18.84
CA CYS A 276 14.70 -12.68 -20.21
C CYS A 276 14.62 -11.50 -21.18
N TRP A 277 15.46 -11.55 -22.21
CA TRP A 277 15.34 -10.65 -23.35
C TRP A 277 14.29 -11.17 -24.33
N MET A 278 13.41 -10.26 -24.79
CA MET A 278 12.42 -10.55 -25.81
C MET A 278 12.43 -9.43 -26.85
N ASP A 279 12.32 -9.79 -28.14
CA ASP A 279 12.15 -8.81 -29.20
C ASP A 279 10.88 -8.00 -28.98
N TYR A 280 10.90 -6.68 -29.20
CA TYR A 280 9.77 -5.79 -28.91
C TYR A 280 8.47 -6.22 -29.60
N GLU A 281 8.54 -6.51 -30.92
CA GLU A 281 7.36 -6.94 -31.66
C GLU A 281 6.84 -8.31 -31.22
N GLU A 282 7.74 -9.25 -30.97
CA GLU A 282 7.38 -10.56 -30.39
C GLU A 282 6.69 -10.39 -29.03
N CYS A 283 7.21 -9.48 -28.18
CA CYS A 283 6.61 -9.16 -26.88
C CYS A 283 5.21 -8.58 -27.05
N ARG A 284 5.04 -7.61 -27.96
CA ARG A 284 3.77 -6.98 -28.27
C ARG A 284 2.71 -7.98 -28.70
N GLU A 285 3.05 -8.91 -29.61
CA GLU A 285 2.16 -9.97 -30.08
C GLU A 285 1.75 -10.90 -28.92
N LYS A 286 2.73 -11.37 -28.12
CA LYS A 286 2.46 -12.28 -27.01
C LYS A 286 1.63 -11.67 -25.88
N ILE A 287 1.78 -10.36 -25.62
CA ILE A 287 0.93 -9.63 -24.68
C ILE A 287 -0.50 -9.54 -25.21
N ALA A 288 -0.67 -9.14 -26.48
CA ALA A 288 -1.98 -8.94 -27.09
C ALA A 288 -2.77 -10.25 -27.18
N ASP A 289 -2.11 -11.36 -27.56
CA ASP A 289 -2.73 -12.66 -27.71
C ASP A 289 -2.83 -13.46 -26.39
N VAL A 290 -2.32 -12.88 -25.27
CA VAL A 290 -2.27 -13.53 -23.95
C VAL A 290 -1.56 -14.90 -24.01
N GLU A 291 -0.57 -15.04 -24.89
CA GLU A 291 0.21 -16.27 -25.02
C GLU A 291 1.10 -16.54 -23.82
N ILE A 292 1.52 -15.48 -23.13
CA ILE A 292 2.27 -15.56 -21.87
C ILE A 292 1.47 -14.94 -20.73
N PRO A 293 1.46 -15.55 -19.53
CA PRO A 293 0.88 -14.89 -18.37
C PRO A 293 1.68 -13.62 -18.08
N ASN A 294 1.03 -12.46 -18.14
CA ASN A 294 1.68 -11.17 -17.93
C ASN A 294 0.78 -10.19 -17.18
N CYS A 295 1.38 -9.17 -16.58
CA CYS A 295 0.69 -8.03 -15.96
C CYS A 295 1.13 -6.68 -16.57
N ILE A 296 1.74 -6.71 -17.75
CA ILE A 296 2.22 -5.54 -18.46
C ILE A 296 1.04 -4.68 -18.93
N ASN A 297 1.08 -3.38 -18.67
CA ASN A 297 0.08 -2.44 -19.16
C ASN A 297 0.29 -2.18 -20.66
N PRO A 298 -0.69 -2.50 -21.53
CA PRO A 298 -0.54 -2.33 -22.98
C PRO A 298 -0.35 -0.87 -23.39
N GLU A 299 -0.99 0.10 -22.72
CA GLU A 299 -0.87 1.52 -23.04
C GLU A 299 0.57 2.03 -22.77
N GLU A 300 1.16 1.63 -21.64
CA GLU A 300 2.54 1.94 -21.31
C GLU A 300 3.52 1.33 -22.33
N PHE A 301 3.28 0.06 -22.70
CA PHE A 301 4.12 -0.63 -23.68
C PHE A 301 4.09 0.03 -25.07
N GLU A 302 2.93 0.49 -25.54
CA GLU A 302 2.81 1.25 -26.79
C GLU A 302 3.46 2.63 -26.69
N LYS A 303 3.38 3.31 -25.55
CA LYS A 303 4.15 4.55 -25.29
C LYS A 303 5.65 4.33 -25.41
N LEU A 304 6.15 3.21 -24.86
CA LEU A 304 7.56 2.83 -24.99
C LEU A 304 7.94 2.65 -26.47
N GLY A 305 7.13 1.93 -27.26
CA GLY A 305 7.37 1.75 -28.70
C GLY A 305 7.42 3.07 -29.46
N SER A 306 6.49 3.97 -29.18
CA SER A 306 6.45 5.30 -29.77
C SER A 306 7.70 6.13 -29.39
N TYR A 307 8.14 6.05 -28.14
CA TYR A 307 9.36 6.72 -27.66
C TYR A 307 10.64 6.14 -28.30
N LEU A 308 10.67 4.83 -28.56
CA LEU A 308 11.77 4.16 -29.25
C LEU A 308 11.76 4.37 -30.77
N GLY A 309 10.69 4.93 -31.33
CA GLY A 309 10.53 5.15 -32.77
C GLY A 309 10.22 3.88 -33.56
N ILE A 310 9.61 2.87 -32.90
CA ILE A 310 9.21 1.60 -33.53
C ILE A 310 7.79 1.70 -34.11
N CYS A 311 6.92 2.54 -33.55
CA CYS A 311 5.50 2.72 -33.92
C CYS A 311 5.27 4.08 -34.55
#